data_f6ea9063e6f0ea40199e9053f4852a22
#
_entry.id   f6ea9063e6f0ea40199e9053f4852a22
#
_cell.length_a   1.000
_cell.length_b   1.000
_cell.length_c   1.000
_cell.angle_alpha   90.00
_cell.angle_beta   90.00
_cell.angle_gamma   90.00
#
_symmetry.space_group_name_H-M   'P 1'
#
loop_
_entity.id
_entity.type
_entity.pdbx_description
1 polymer ?
#
loop_
_entity_poly.entity_id
_entity_poly.type
_entity_poly.pdbx_seq_one_letter_code
_entity_poly.pdbx_strand_id
1 'polypeptide(L)'
;MFNALTWIFLTALIAATATRLWLAQRQIRHVRAHRGAVPQTFAEAIPLASHQKAADYTVAKARLGIVSLFVGTLLVLGLMLGGGIQLLSDGWSALFTPGSLAHGTALLLSVFAVQFAVGLPLAIYRIFVVEQEFGFNRMTFGLFLSDLAKQLAVSL
;
A
#
# COMPACT_ATOMS: atom_id res chain seq x y z
N MET A 1 10.15 22.74 -17.10
CA MET A 1 9.44 23.85 -16.42
C MET A 1 8.19 23.29 -15.77
N PHE A 2 8.02 23.52 -14.49
CA PHE A 2 6.78 23.14 -13.79
C PHE A 2 5.65 24.04 -14.27
N ASN A 3 4.56 23.44 -14.76
CA ASN A 3 3.37 24.14 -15.19
C ASN A 3 2.29 24.13 -14.09
N ALA A 4 1.17 24.84 -14.30
CA ALA A 4 0.09 24.92 -13.31
C ALA A 4 -0.45 23.52 -12.92
N LEU A 5 -0.53 22.57 -13.85
CA LEU A 5 -0.98 21.19 -13.57
C LEU A 5 -0.04 20.46 -12.62
N THR A 6 1.29 20.66 -12.75
CA THR A 6 2.28 20.08 -11.84
C THR A 6 2.09 20.59 -10.41
N TRP A 7 1.84 21.89 -10.24
CA TRP A 7 1.60 22.47 -8.91
C TRP A 7 0.28 21.97 -8.30
N ILE A 8 -0.79 21.87 -9.10
CA ILE A 8 -2.06 21.28 -8.65
C ILE A 8 -1.85 19.83 -8.20
N PHE A 9 -1.17 19.04 -9.01
CA PHE A 9 -0.86 17.65 -8.69
C PHE A 9 -0.06 17.52 -7.39
N LEU A 10 1.04 18.28 -7.23
CA LEU A 10 1.86 18.26 -6.03
C LEU A 10 1.07 18.68 -4.79
N THR A 11 0.29 19.74 -4.90
CA THR A 11 -0.55 20.20 -3.78
C THR A 11 -1.57 19.15 -3.38
N ALA A 12 -2.25 18.52 -4.35
CA ALA A 12 -3.19 17.44 -4.09
C ALA A 12 -2.52 16.21 -3.47
N LEU A 13 -1.35 15.83 -3.97
CA LEU A 13 -0.59 14.68 -3.45
C LEU A 13 -0.12 14.94 -2.01
N ILE A 14 0.41 16.13 -1.72
CA ILE A 14 0.84 16.52 -0.37
C ILE A 14 -0.37 16.53 0.57
N ALA A 15 -1.47 17.17 0.17
CA ALA A 15 -2.68 17.23 0.98
C ALA A 15 -3.25 15.83 1.28
N ALA A 16 -3.32 14.96 0.27
CA ALA A 16 -3.79 13.58 0.45
C ALA A 16 -2.87 12.78 1.37
N THR A 17 -1.54 12.89 1.18
CA THR A 17 -0.55 12.18 2.01
C THR A 17 -0.58 12.68 3.45
N ALA A 18 -0.62 14.00 3.66
CA ALA A 18 -0.70 14.61 4.99
C ALA A 18 -1.99 14.21 5.73
N THR A 19 -3.13 14.21 5.04
CA THR A 19 -4.41 13.80 5.61
C THR A 19 -4.40 12.33 6.03
N ARG A 20 -3.91 11.44 5.17
CA ARG A 20 -3.79 10.00 5.49
C ARG A 20 -2.83 9.76 6.65
N LEU A 21 -1.70 10.45 6.68
CA LEU A 21 -0.73 10.36 7.77
C LEU A 21 -1.34 10.84 9.10
N TRP A 22 -2.04 11.97 9.08
CA TRP A 22 -2.72 12.51 10.25
C TRP A 22 -3.78 11.56 10.79
N LEU A 23 -4.62 10.97 9.90
CA LEU A 23 -5.62 9.98 10.29
C LEU A 23 -4.99 8.72 10.87
N ALA A 24 -3.92 8.19 10.26
CA ALA A 24 -3.20 7.03 10.78
C ALA A 24 -2.61 7.30 12.17
N GLN A 25 -1.98 8.45 12.38
CA GLN A 25 -1.43 8.85 13.67
C GLN A 25 -2.52 9.04 14.72
N ARG A 26 -3.66 9.65 14.35
CA ARG A 26 -4.83 9.81 15.23
C ARG A 26 -5.37 8.45 15.65
N GLN A 27 -5.51 7.51 14.71
CA GLN A 27 -5.96 6.15 14.98
C GLN A 27 -5.00 5.44 15.94
N ILE A 28 -3.69 5.49 15.70
CA ILE A 28 -2.68 4.87 16.58
C ILE A 28 -2.78 5.45 17.98
N ARG A 29 -2.89 6.76 18.13
CA ARG A 29 -3.02 7.41 19.45
C ARG A 29 -4.30 6.98 20.16
N HIS A 30 -5.41 6.95 19.45
CA HIS A 30 -6.70 6.54 20.01
C HIS A 30 -6.67 5.09 20.50
N VAL A 31 -6.21 4.17 19.66
CA VAL A 31 -6.12 2.75 20.00
C VAL A 31 -5.20 2.52 21.21
N ARG A 32 -4.05 3.20 21.26
CA ARG A 32 -3.13 3.10 22.41
C ARG A 32 -3.72 3.65 23.70
N ALA A 33 -4.45 4.77 23.64
CA ALA A 33 -5.10 5.36 24.81
C ALA A 33 -6.17 4.43 25.41
N HIS A 34 -6.84 3.61 24.58
CA HIS A 34 -7.90 2.71 25.03
C HIS A 34 -7.45 1.24 25.18
N ARG A 35 -6.15 0.96 25.03
CA ARG A 35 -5.59 -0.40 25.12
C ARG A 35 -5.75 -1.02 26.51
N GLY A 36 -5.76 -0.18 27.58
CA GLY A 36 -5.76 -0.64 28.97
C GLY A 36 -7.11 -1.04 29.54
N ALA A 37 -8.21 -0.76 28.84
CA ALA A 37 -9.55 -1.04 29.35
C ALA A 37 -10.50 -1.51 28.24
N VAL A 38 -11.16 -2.63 28.47
CA VAL A 38 -12.26 -3.09 27.62
C VAL A 38 -13.49 -2.19 27.88
N PRO A 39 -14.19 -1.70 26.86
CA PRO A 39 -15.44 -0.96 27.06
C PRO A 39 -16.43 -1.77 27.92
N GLN A 40 -17.12 -1.11 28.85
CA GLN A 40 -18.01 -1.77 29.81
C GLN A 40 -19.02 -2.72 29.16
N THR A 41 -19.56 -2.35 28.01
CA THR A 41 -20.51 -3.17 27.24
C THR A 41 -19.96 -4.54 26.82
N PHE A 42 -18.64 -4.70 26.75
CA PHE A 42 -17.96 -5.91 26.28
C PHE A 42 -17.05 -6.53 27.36
N ALA A 43 -16.99 -5.95 28.55
CA ALA A 43 -16.06 -6.34 29.60
C ALA A 43 -16.25 -7.79 30.06
N GLU A 44 -17.47 -8.30 30.07
CA GLU A 44 -17.78 -9.69 30.44
C GLU A 44 -17.48 -10.70 29.33
N ALA A 45 -17.52 -10.25 28.04
CA ALA A 45 -17.36 -11.14 26.88
C ALA A 45 -15.94 -11.19 26.34
N ILE A 46 -15.13 -10.12 26.55
CA ILE A 46 -13.81 -9.99 25.95
C ILE A 46 -12.75 -9.90 27.04
N PRO A 47 -11.85 -10.91 27.18
CA PRO A 47 -10.70 -10.83 28.08
C PRO A 47 -9.79 -9.64 27.73
N LEU A 48 -9.26 -8.95 28.75
CA LEU A 48 -8.36 -7.82 28.57
C LEU A 48 -7.15 -8.16 27.67
N ALA A 49 -6.58 -9.35 27.81
CA ALA A 49 -5.45 -9.81 26.99
C ALA A 49 -5.80 -9.86 25.50
N SER A 50 -7.02 -10.31 25.16
CA SER A 50 -7.50 -10.35 23.77
C SER A 50 -7.71 -8.94 23.21
N HIS A 51 -8.24 -8.03 24.02
CA HIS A 51 -8.39 -6.63 23.68
C HIS A 51 -7.04 -5.95 23.42
N GLN A 52 -6.06 -6.18 24.30
CA GLN A 52 -4.71 -5.64 24.14
C GLN A 52 -4.02 -6.18 22.89
N LYS A 53 -4.15 -7.48 22.61
CA LYS A 53 -3.63 -8.11 21.39
C LYS A 53 -4.23 -7.48 20.13
N ALA A 54 -5.55 -7.25 20.10
CA ALA A 54 -6.24 -6.61 18.99
C ALA A 54 -5.80 -5.15 18.81
N ALA A 55 -5.57 -4.43 19.92
CA ALA A 55 -5.04 -3.06 19.90
C ALA A 55 -3.61 -3.03 19.33
N ASP A 56 -2.73 -3.91 19.79
CA ASP A 56 -1.34 -4.00 19.31
C ASP A 56 -1.27 -4.36 17.84
N TYR A 57 -2.09 -5.32 17.38
CA TYR A 57 -2.22 -5.66 15.97
C TYR A 57 -2.69 -4.47 15.12
N THR A 58 -3.70 -3.73 15.60
CA THR A 58 -4.21 -2.53 14.90
C THR A 58 -3.12 -1.47 14.76
N VAL A 59 -2.32 -1.26 15.81
CA VAL A 59 -1.19 -0.32 15.77
C VAL A 59 -0.10 -0.79 14.81
N ALA A 60 0.24 -2.08 14.81
CA ALA A 60 1.23 -2.65 13.89
C ALA A 60 0.80 -2.47 12.42
N LYS A 61 -0.47 -2.78 12.11
CA LYS A 61 -1.04 -2.56 10.76
C LYS A 61 -1.03 -1.09 10.36
N ALA A 62 -1.41 -0.19 11.26
CA ALA A 62 -1.43 1.24 10.97
C ALA A 62 -0.01 1.79 10.70
N ARG A 63 1.01 1.31 11.44
CA ARG A 63 2.42 1.66 11.19
C ARG A 63 2.89 1.18 9.82
N LEU A 64 2.59 -0.08 9.47
CA LEU A 64 2.91 -0.60 8.14
C LEU A 64 2.17 0.18 7.05
N GLY A 65 0.92 0.58 7.31
CA GLY A 65 0.15 1.47 6.42
C GLY A 65 0.82 2.82 6.17
N ILE A 66 1.48 3.39 7.18
CA ILE A 66 2.29 4.62 7.03
C ILE A 66 3.49 4.37 6.13
N VAL A 67 4.21 3.26 6.30
CA VAL A 67 5.34 2.90 5.42
C VAL A 67 4.84 2.74 3.98
N SER A 68 3.75 2.01 3.78
CA SER A 68 3.13 1.82 2.45
C SER A 68 2.70 3.14 1.81
N LEU A 69 2.19 4.08 2.62
CA LEU A 69 1.82 5.42 2.15
C LEU A 69 3.04 6.17 1.60
N PHE A 70 4.16 6.17 2.32
CA PHE A 70 5.39 6.83 1.86
C PHE A 70 5.97 6.16 0.61
N VAL A 71 6.04 4.83 0.59
CA VAL A 71 6.52 4.06 -0.58
C VAL A 71 5.65 4.37 -1.80
N GLY A 72 4.31 4.36 -1.65
CA GLY A 72 3.39 4.69 -2.74
C GLY A 72 3.53 6.15 -3.21
N THR A 73 3.69 7.10 -2.28
CA THR A 73 3.89 8.52 -2.61
C THR A 73 5.20 8.73 -3.39
N LEU A 74 6.29 8.10 -2.94
CA LEU A 74 7.59 8.17 -3.63
C LEU A 74 7.53 7.52 -5.01
N LEU A 75 6.82 6.39 -5.14
CA LEU A 75 6.62 5.74 -6.43
C LEU A 75 5.86 6.65 -7.41
N VAL A 76 4.77 7.28 -6.96
CA VAL A 76 4.00 8.22 -7.79
C VAL A 76 4.86 9.41 -8.22
N LEU A 77 5.65 9.98 -7.30
CA LEU A 77 6.58 11.06 -7.63
C LEU A 77 7.66 10.61 -8.63
N GLY A 78 8.24 9.43 -8.44
CA GLY A 78 9.24 8.86 -9.34
C GLY A 78 8.69 8.60 -10.74
N LEU A 79 7.48 8.07 -10.83
CA LEU A 79 6.83 7.82 -12.11
C LEU A 79 6.44 9.12 -12.82
N MET A 80 5.83 10.08 -12.10
CA MET A 80 5.26 11.28 -12.70
C MET A 80 6.27 12.41 -12.91
N LEU A 81 7.15 12.65 -11.94
CA LEU A 81 8.10 13.76 -11.96
C LEU A 81 9.55 13.29 -12.13
N GLY A 82 9.87 12.07 -11.72
CA GLY A 82 11.19 11.48 -11.85
C GLY A 82 11.48 10.90 -13.24
N GLY A 83 10.59 11.08 -14.20
CA GLY A 83 10.78 10.56 -15.56
C GLY A 83 10.50 9.06 -15.71
N GLY A 84 9.94 8.39 -14.68
CA GLY A 84 9.69 6.95 -14.71
C GLY A 84 8.75 6.53 -15.83
N ILE A 85 7.66 7.28 -16.07
CA ILE A 85 6.75 7.03 -17.19
C ILE A 85 7.47 7.21 -18.53
N GLN A 86 8.30 8.25 -18.65
CA GLN A 86 9.06 8.49 -19.88
C GLN A 86 10.04 7.34 -20.16
N LEU A 87 10.77 6.89 -19.13
CA LEU A 87 11.70 5.77 -19.25
C LEU A 87 10.99 4.48 -19.72
N LEU A 88 9.81 4.18 -19.17
CA LEU A 88 9.00 3.03 -19.60
C LEU A 88 8.51 3.21 -21.05
N SER A 89 8.05 4.39 -21.40
CA SER A 89 7.59 4.72 -22.76
C SER A 89 8.72 4.58 -23.79
N ASP A 90 9.88 5.11 -23.50
CA ASP A 90 11.07 5.04 -24.37
C ASP A 90 11.51 3.58 -24.60
N GLY A 91 11.47 2.77 -23.54
CA GLY A 91 11.74 1.33 -23.62
C GLY A 91 10.81 0.61 -24.60
N TRP A 92 9.52 0.93 -24.59
CA TRP A 92 8.55 0.32 -25.50
C TRP A 92 8.59 0.90 -26.92
N SER A 93 9.11 2.10 -27.10
CA SER A 93 9.25 2.74 -28.42
C SER A 93 10.19 1.98 -29.37
N ALA A 94 11.04 1.10 -28.82
CA ALA A 94 11.88 0.20 -29.62
C ALA A 94 11.08 -0.95 -30.29
N LEU A 95 9.90 -1.32 -29.72
CA LEU A 95 9.10 -2.46 -30.15
C LEU A 95 7.78 -2.02 -30.78
N PHE A 96 7.20 -0.92 -30.34
CA PHE A 96 5.90 -0.42 -30.77
C PHE A 96 5.99 1.03 -31.22
N THR A 97 5.23 1.39 -32.25
CA THR A 97 5.14 2.78 -32.73
C THR A 97 4.55 3.65 -31.61
N PRO A 98 5.24 4.75 -31.20
CA PRO A 98 4.75 5.68 -30.20
C PRO A 98 3.34 6.20 -30.57
N GLY A 99 2.43 6.22 -29.58
CA GLY A 99 1.03 6.61 -29.78
C GLY A 99 0.13 5.51 -30.31
N SER A 100 0.64 4.32 -30.68
CA SER A 100 -0.20 3.17 -31.02
C SER A 100 -0.91 2.60 -29.79
N LEU A 101 -2.01 1.88 -30.02
CA LEU A 101 -2.73 1.19 -28.94
C LEU A 101 -1.82 0.19 -28.20
N ALA A 102 -1.00 -0.57 -28.95
CA ALA A 102 -0.06 -1.52 -28.38
C ALA A 102 0.97 -0.85 -27.46
N HIS A 103 1.54 0.29 -27.87
CA HIS A 103 2.46 1.07 -27.04
C HIS A 103 1.78 1.57 -25.76
N GLY A 104 0.57 2.14 -25.86
CA GLY A 104 -0.18 2.62 -24.70
C GLY A 104 -0.54 1.50 -23.71
N THR A 105 -0.95 0.33 -24.24
CA THR A 105 -1.27 -0.85 -23.42
C THR A 105 -0.03 -1.38 -22.71
N ALA A 106 1.11 -1.52 -23.41
CA ALA A 106 2.36 -1.97 -22.84
C ALA A 106 2.87 -1.03 -21.74
N LEU A 107 2.76 0.28 -21.97
CA LEU A 107 3.11 1.30 -20.97
C LEU A 107 2.24 1.16 -19.71
N LEU A 108 0.92 1.04 -19.88
CA LEU A 108 -0.03 0.91 -18.76
C LEU A 108 0.23 -0.36 -17.95
N LEU A 109 0.44 -1.50 -18.62
CA LEU A 109 0.79 -2.76 -17.97
C LEU A 109 2.13 -2.66 -17.23
N SER A 110 3.12 -1.94 -17.78
CA SER A 110 4.40 -1.71 -17.10
C SER A 110 4.25 -0.90 -15.83
N VAL A 111 3.40 0.12 -15.81
CA VAL A 111 3.10 0.91 -14.60
C VAL A 111 2.47 0.01 -13.53
N PHE A 112 1.52 -0.85 -13.90
CA PHE A 112 0.94 -1.82 -12.96
C PHE A 112 1.98 -2.83 -12.45
N ALA A 113 2.84 -3.34 -13.34
CA ALA A 113 3.91 -4.27 -12.95
C ALA A 113 4.89 -3.63 -11.95
N VAL A 114 5.28 -2.37 -12.15
CA VAL A 114 6.14 -1.63 -11.22
C VAL A 114 5.44 -1.42 -9.88
N GLN A 115 4.16 -1.00 -9.87
CA GLN A 115 3.38 -0.84 -8.63
C GLN A 115 3.27 -2.16 -7.87
N PHE A 116 3.00 -3.24 -8.59
CA PHE A 116 2.92 -4.59 -8.02
C PHE A 116 4.26 -5.01 -7.41
N ALA A 117 5.36 -4.89 -8.15
CA ALA A 117 6.70 -5.26 -7.70
C ALA A 117 7.13 -4.48 -6.44
N VAL A 118 6.83 -3.18 -6.39
CA VAL A 118 7.11 -2.33 -5.21
C VAL A 118 6.20 -2.66 -4.03
N GLY A 119 4.94 -3.02 -4.27
CA GLY A 119 3.98 -3.38 -3.24
C GLY A 119 4.18 -4.78 -2.65
N LEU A 120 4.72 -5.71 -3.44
CA LEU A 120 4.86 -7.13 -3.08
C LEU A 120 5.66 -7.36 -1.79
N PRO A 121 6.83 -6.74 -1.54
CA PRO A 121 7.57 -6.90 -0.29
C PRO A 121 6.76 -6.47 0.93
N LEU A 122 5.98 -5.40 0.83
CA LEU A 122 5.13 -4.91 1.92
C LEU A 122 3.96 -5.87 2.19
N ALA A 123 3.39 -6.48 1.14
CA ALA A 123 2.36 -7.50 1.27
C ALA A 123 2.90 -8.77 1.95
N ILE A 124 4.08 -9.24 1.55
CA ILE A 124 4.78 -10.37 2.16
C ILE A 124 5.06 -10.08 3.65
N TYR A 125 5.63 -8.91 3.95
CA TYR A 125 5.92 -8.49 5.33
C TYR A 125 4.64 -8.45 6.18
N ARG A 126 3.54 -7.92 5.63
CA ARG A 126 2.26 -7.88 6.35
C ARG A 126 1.78 -9.27 6.74
N ILE A 127 1.80 -10.23 5.79
CA ILE A 127 1.23 -11.57 5.99
C ILE A 127 2.16 -12.42 6.86
N PHE A 128 3.45 -12.50 6.50
CA PHE A 128 4.37 -13.46 7.09
C PHE A 128 5.13 -12.92 8.31
N VAL A 129 5.08 -11.62 8.57
CA VAL A 129 5.66 -11.03 9.78
C VAL A 129 4.56 -10.52 10.69
N VAL A 130 3.80 -9.50 10.26
CA VAL A 130 2.82 -8.85 11.13
C VAL A 130 1.68 -9.81 11.50
N GLU A 131 1.00 -10.43 10.54
CA GLU A 131 -0.12 -11.34 10.83
C GLU A 131 0.35 -12.63 11.54
N GLN A 132 1.58 -13.07 11.25
CA GLN A 132 2.20 -14.22 11.92
C GLN A 132 2.48 -13.93 13.40
N GLU A 133 3.05 -12.77 13.72
CA GLU A 133 3.36 -12.35 15.10
C GLU A 133 2.11 -12.35 15.98
N PHE A 134 0.98 -11.93 15.42
CA PHE A 134 -0.30 -11.91 16.13
C PHE A 134 -1.11 -13.21 16.02
N GLY A 135 -0.59 -14.24 15.35
CA GLY A 135 -1.28 -15.53 15.19
C GLY A 135 -2.53 -15.47 14.31
N PHE A 136 -2.64 -14.47 13.46
CA PHE A 136 -3.74 -14.31 12.48
C PHE A 136 -3.40 -14.86 11.11
N ASN A 137 -2.11 -15.12 10.83
CA ASN A 137 -1.70 -15.72 9.56
C ASN A 137 -2.13 -17.21 9.52
N ARG A 138 -2.92 -17.54 8.50
CA ARG A 138 -3.27 -18.91 8.10
C ARG A 138 -2.76 -19.23 6.69
N MET A 139 -2.01 -18.32 6.08
CA MET A 139 -1.55 -18.44 4.70
C MET A 139 -0.18 -19.12 4.67
N THR A 140 -0.07 -20.18 3.89
CA THR A 140 1.23 -20.77 3.54
C THR A 140 1.83 -20.04 2.35
N PHE A 141 3.15 -20.14 2.17
CA PHE A 141 3.83 -19.52 1.03
C PHE A 141 3.30 -20.07 -0.33
N GLY A 142 2.99 -21.35 -0.39
CA GLY A 142 2.38 -21.95 -1.60
C GLY A 142 0.99 -21.41 -1.91
N LEU A 143 0.15 -21.20 -0.89
CA LEU A 143 -1.17 -20.59 -1.05
C LEU A 143 -1.05 -19.13 -1.49
N PHE A 144 -0.11 -18.39 -0.91
CA PHE A 144 0.20 -17.02 -1.31
C PHE A 144 0.57 -16.90 -2.80
N LEU A 145 1.47 -17.79 -3.28
CA LEU A 145 1.85 -17.84 -4.70
C LEU A 145 0.67 -18.20 -5.61
N SER A 146 -0.17 -19.15 -5.18
CA SER A 146 -1.37 -19.54 -5.93
C SER A 146 -2.36 -18.38 -6.04
N ASP A 147 -2.60 -17.66 -4.96
CA ASP A 147 -3.51 -16.50 -4.96
C ASP A 147 -2.94 -15.34 -5.78
N LEU A 148 -1.63 -15.15 -5.74
CA LEU A 148 -0.93 -14.19 -6.57
C LEU A 148 -1.11 -14.48 -8.06
N ALA A 149 -0.91 -15.74 -8.46
CA ALA A 149 -1.10 -16.19 -9.83
C ALA A 149 -2.55 -16.01 -10.29
N LYS A 150 -3.53 -16.34 -9.43
CA LYS A 150 -4.96 -16.12 -9.73
C LYS A 150 -5.28 -14.62 -9.88
N GLN A 151 -4.76 -13.77 -9.00
CA GLN A 151 -4.96 -12.33 -9.11
C GLN A 151 -4.40 -11.77 -10.43
N LEU A 152 -3.20 -12.20 -10.82
CA LEU A 152 -2.63 -11.82 -12.11
C LEU A 152 -3.49 -12.31 -13.29
N ALA A 153 -3.97 -13.55 -13.25
CA ALA A 153 -4.82 -14.11 -14.31
C ALA A 153 -6.19 -13.41 -14.44
N VAL A 154 -6.74 -12.90 -13.35
CA VAL A 154 -8.04 -12.17 -13.35
C VAL A 154 -7.86 -10.70 -13.70
N SER A 155 -6.64 -10.15 -13.53
CA SER A 155 -6.35 -8.71 -13.78
C SER A 155 -5.95 -8.42 -15.23
N LEU A 156 -5.65 -9.45 -16.03
CA LEU A 156 -5.32 -9.40 -17.46
C LEU A 156 -6.55 -9.64 -18.31
#